data_bed4b5abca229993054e9a9c8f3a13b5
#
_entry.id   bed4b5abca229993054e9a9c8f3a13b5
#
_cell.length_a   1.000
_cell.length_b   1.000
_cell.length_c   1.000
_cell.angle_alpha   90.00
_cell.angle_beta   90.00
_cell.angle_gamma   90.00
#
_symmetry.space_group_name_H-M   'P 1'
#
loop_
_entity.id
_entity.type
_entity.pdbx_description
1 polymer ?
#
loop_
_entity_poly.entity_id
_entity_poly.type
_entity_poly.pdbx_seq_one_letter_code
_entity_poly.pdbx_strand_id
1 'polypeptide(L)'
;MKSFPHYQQHDQMDCGPTCLRMIAAFYGKHYSLERLREKSFITRLGVSMLGISEAAEKIGFRTMGVQISFQQLLEDAPLPCIVHWNQQHFVVVYRMAKGQVWVADPGAGKVKYTQEEFCNCWQSNKKEGKATGIALLLEPTPDFYAVEEEDTIDYQGLGFLGTIKYFV
;
A
#
# COMPACT_ATOMS: atom_id res chain seq x y z
N MET A 1 -14.83 -14.85 -2.51
CA MET A 1 -14.09 -13.61 -2.22
C MET A 1 -12.69 -13.71 -2.77
N LYS A 2 -12.26 -12.71 -3.55
CA LYS A 2 -10.87 -12.67 -3.98
C LYS A 2 -9.97 -12.42 -2.78
N SER A 3 -8.89 -13.20 -2.67
CA SER A 3 -7.85 -12.97 -1.69
C SER A 3 -7.16 -11.62 -1.96
N PHE A 4 -6.76 -10.91 -0.90
CA PHE A 4 -5.98 -9.69 -1.07
C PHE A 4 -4.63 -10.04 -1.72
N PRO A 5 -4.20 -9.31 -2.78
CA PRO A 5 -2.95 -9.60 -3.46
C PRO A 5 -1.75 -9.38 -2.54
N HIS A 6 -0.73 -10.21 -2.68
CA HIS A 6 0.52 -10.07 -1.94
C HIS A 6 1.70 -10.13 -2.89
N TYR A 7 2.65 -9.23 -2.69
CA TYR A 7 3.95 -9.24 -3.35
C TYR A 7 5.05 -9.21 -2.29
N GLN A 8 6.08 -10.01 -2.50
CA GLN A 8 7.26 -10.03 -1.65
C GLN A 8 8.22 -8.93 -2.07
N GLN A 9 8.74 -8.15 -1.11
CA GLN A 9 9.78 -7.17 -1.42
C GLN A 9 11.10 -7.88 -1.78
N HIS A 10 11.87 -7.26 -2.68
CA HIS A 10 13.17 -7.78 -3.09
C HIS A 10 14.30 -7.25 -2.22
N ASP A 11 14.13 -6.04 -1.67
CA ASP A 11 15.12 -5.34 -0.87
C ASP A 11 14.41 -4.69 0.31
N GLN A 12 15.16 -4.42 1.39
CA GLN A 12 14.61 -3.73 2.57
C GLN A 12 14.06 -2.35 2.25
N MET A 13 14.58 -1.70 1.21
CA MET A 13 14.13 -0.39 0.77
C MET A 13 12.85 -0.41 -0.05
N ASP A 14 12.37 -1.58 -0.41
CA ASP A 14 11.22 -1.74 -1.32
C ASP A 14 9.86 -1.88 -0.62
N CYS A 15 9.81 -1.81 0.71
CA CYS A 15 8.55 -2.03 1.42
C CYS A 15 7.45 -1.05 1.00
N GLY A 16 7.79 0.23 0.85
CA GLY A 16 6.83 1.25 0.42
C GLY A 16 6.26 1.02 -0.98
N PRO A 17 7.12 0.94 -2.01
CA PRO A 17 6.66 0.65 -3.37
C PRO A 17 5.91 -0.67 -3.49
N THR A 18 6.32 -1.70 -2.74
CA THR A 18 5.63 -3.00 -2.74
C THR A 18 4.23 -2.89 -2.13
N CYS A 19 4.07 -2.12 -1.06
CA CYS A 19 2.75 -1.84 -0.48
C CYS A 19 1.84 -1.15 -1.51
N LEU A 20 2.34 -0.14 -2.20
CA LEU A 20 1.58 0.57 -3.22
C LEU A 20 1.21 -0.37 -4.38
N ARG A 21 2.13 -1.26 -4.78
CA ARG A 21 1.88 -2.27 -5.80
C ARG A 21 0.72 -3.19 -5.42
N MET A 22 0.68 -3.64 -4.16
CA MET A 22 -0.40 -4.48 -3.65
C MET A 22 -1.75 -3.76 -3.67
N ILE A 23 -1.78 -2.50 -3.26
CA ILE A 23 -3.03 -1.70 -3.25
C ILE A 23 -3.51 -1.44 -4.68
N ALA A 24 -2.62 -1.08 -5.60
CA ALA A 24 -2.99 -0.89 -7.00
C ALA A 24 -3.55 -2.19 -7.61
N ALA A 25 -2.94 -3.33 -7.32
CA ALA A 25 -3.42 -4.64 -7.77
C ALA A 25 -4.80 -4.96 -7.20
N PHE A 26 -5.06 -4.61 -5.95
CA PHE A 26 -6.38 -4.75 -5.33
C PHE A 26 -7.46 -4.01 -6.13
N TYR A 27 -7.14 -2.83 -6.65
CA TYR A 27 -8.04 -2.03 -7.49
C TYR A 27 -7.97 -2.38 -8.98
N GLY A 28 -7.24 -3.43 -9.34
CA GLY A 28 -7.24 -4.00 -10.69
C GLY A 28 -6.12 -3.55 -11.61
N LYS A 29 -5.11 -2.83 -11.10
CA LYS A 29 -3.97 -2.40 -11.92
C LYS A 29 -2.65 -2.99 -11.41
N HIS A 30 -1.91 -3.61 -12.31
CA HIS A 30 -0.68 -4.35 -12.01
C HIS A 30 0.55 -3.58 -12.47
N TYR A 31 1.10 -2.76 -11.56
CA TYR A 31 2.34 -2.04 -11.79
C TYR A 31 3.55 -2.94 -11.54
N SER A 32 4.64 -2.69 -12.27
CA SER A 32 5.92 -3.28 -11.93
C SER A 32 6.52 -2.57 -10.73
N LEU A 33 7.33 -3.28 -9.94
CA LEU A 33 8.05 -2.68 -8.82
C LEU A 33 8.97 -1.55 -9.29
N GLU A 34 9.64 -1.73 -10.43
CA GLU A 34 10.56 -0.74 -11.00
C GLU A 34 9.87 0.59 -11.29
N ARG A 35 8.67 0.55 -11.87
CA ARG A 35 7.89 1.76 -12.15
C ARG A 35 7.53 2.51 -10.88
N LEU A 36 7.13 1.78 -9.84
CA LEU A 36 6.77 2.40 -8.57
C LEU A 36 8.00 2.92 -7.82
N ARG A 37 9.14 2.26 -7.94
CA ARG A 37 10.42 2.77 -7.43
C ARG A 37 10.78 4.11 -8.06
N GLU A 38 10.71 4.21 -9.38
CA GLU A 38 11.01 5.45 -10.11
C GLU A 38 10.12 6.60 -9.64
N LYS A 39 8.84 6.32 -9.40
CA LYS A 39 7.87 7.32 -8.94
C LYS A 39 8.03 7.70 -7.47
N SER A 40 8.68 6.86 -6.66
CA SER A 40 8.79 7.01 -5.21
C SER A 40 10.06 7.72 -4.74
N PHE A 41 11.01 7.98 -5.61
CA PHE A 41 12.30 8.60 -5.27
C PHE A 41 13.02 7.87 -4.12
N ILE A 42 13.35 6.59 -4.34
CA ILE A 42 14.06 5.76 -3.37
C ILE A 42 15.45 6.33 -3.08
N THR A 43 15.77 6.49 -1.81
CA THR A 43 17.11 6.82 -1.32
C THR A 43 17.77 5.59 -0.71
N ARG A 44 19.02 5.70 -0.26
CA ARG A 44 19.72 4.63 0.46
C ARG A 44 19.03 4.23 1.77
N LEU A 45 18.21 5.11 2.33
CA LEU A 45 17.46 4.87 3.57
C LEU A 45 16.07 4.31 3.33
N GLY A 46 15.72 4.03 2.06
CA GLY A 46 14.41 3.57 1.67
C GLY A 46 13.50 4.71 1.21
N VAL A 47 12.21 4.41 1.12
CA VAL A 47 11.19 5.35 0.68
C VAL A 47 10.48 5.92 1.90
N SER A 48 10.36 7.25 1.97
CA SER A 48 9.56 7.92 3.00
C SER A 48 8.07 7.79 2.68
N MET A 49 7.23 8.03 3.69
CA MET A 49 5.77 8.10 3.47
C MET A 49 5.40 9.17 2.44
N LEU A 50 6.09 10.31 2.43
CA LEU A 50 5.90 11.34 1.42
C LEU A 50 6.20 10.79 0.01
N GLY A 51 7.29 10.06 -0.15
CA GLY A 51 7.65 9.44 -1.42
C GLY A 51 6.60 8.44 -1.90
N ILE A 52 6.05 7.63 -1.00
CA ILE A 52 4.95 6.71 -1.31
C ILE A 52 3.69 7.48 -1.72
N SER A 53 3.37 8.54 -0.98
CA SER A 53 2.23 9.42 -1.27
C SER A 53 2.35 10.04 -2.66
N GLU A 54 3.52 10.58 -3.00
CA GLU A 54 3.78 11.17 -4.31
C GLU A 54 3.64 10.14 -5.44
N ALA A 55 4.18 8.94 -5.24
CA ALA A 55 4.04 7.86 -6.21
C ALA A 55 2.57 7.47 -6.39
N ALA A 56 1.83 7.35 -5.30
CA ALA A 56 0.41 7.02 -5.32
C ALA A 56 -0.39 8.07 -6.09
N GLU A 57 -0.12 9.35 -5.86
CA GLU A 57 -0.80 10.44 -6.56
C GLU A 57 -0.47 10.46 -8.05
N LYS A 58 0.77 10.16 -8.42
CA LYS A 58 1.17 10.06 -9.83
C LYS A 58 0.42 8.97 -10.59
N ILE A 59 0.02 7.90 -9.91
CA ILE A 59 -0.76 6.82 -10.53
C ILE A 59 -2.27 6.98 -10.35
N GLY A 60 -2.73 8.09 -9.76
CA GLY A 60 -4.14 8.44 -9.71
C GLY A 60 -4.85 8.20 -8.39
N PHE A 61 -4.13 7.94 -7.30
CA PHE A 61 -4.73 7.93 -5.96
C PHE A 61 -4.78 9.32 -5.37
N ARG A 62 -5.78 9.56 -4.55
CA ARG A 62 -5.80 10.67 -3.61
C ARG A 62 -5.26 10.13 -2.28
N THR A 63 -4.32 10.85 -1.66
CA THR A 63 -3.67 10.39 -0.43
C THR A 63 -3.83 11.37 0.71
N MET A 64 -3.77 10.84 1.93
CA MET A 64 -3.74 11.62 3.16
C MET A 64 -2.88 10.91 4.19
N GLY A 65 -1.79 11.55 4.62
CA GLY A 65 -1.00 11.10 5.76
C GLY A 65 -1.65 11.53 7.05
N VAL A 66 -1.85 10.60 7.98
CA VAL A 66 -2.55 10.88 9.25
C VAL A 66 -1.82 10.26 10.44
N GLN A 67 -1.97 10.89 11.59
CA GLN A 67 -1.59 10.35 12.89
C GLN A 67 -2.87 10.15 13.70
N ILE A 68 -3.25 8.90 13.91
CA ILE A 68 -4.58 8.56 14.43
C ILE A 68 -4.52 7.44 15.47
N SER A 69 -5.57 7.33 16.27
CA SER A 69 -5.76 6.23 17.22
C SER A 69 -6.22 4.97 16.50
N PHE A 70 -6.14 3.83 17.19
CA PHE A 70 -6.67 2.56 16.66
C PHE A 70 -8.17 2.66 16.35
N GLN A 71 -8.93 3.34 17.21
CA GLN A 71 -10.37 3.49 17.02
C GLN A 71 -10.69 4.29 15.75
N GLN A 72 -9.92 5.35 15.50
CA GLN A 72 -10.05 6.14 14.27
C GLN A 72 -9.67 5.33 13.04
N LEU A 73 -8.64 4.50 13.14
CA LEU A 73 -8.26 3.60 12.05
C LEU A 73 -9.39 2.62 11.74
N LEU A 74 -9.99 2.04 12.78
CA LEU A 74 -11.09 1.09 12.64
C LEU A 74 -12.35 1.70 12.04
N GLU A 75 -12.73 2.90 12.50
CA GLU A 75 -14.02 3.53 12.16
C GLU A 75 -13.96 4.40 10.92
N ASP A 76 -12.87 5.14 10.73
CA ASP A 76 -12.83 6.22 9.76
C ASP A 76 -11.91 5.96 8.56
N ALA A 77 -10.92 5.07 8.68
CA ALA A 77 -9.96 4.88 7.61
C ALA A 77 -10.51 4.00 6.49
N PRO A 78 -10.41 4.45 5.22
CA PRO A 78 -10.67 3.56 4.10
C PRO A 78 -9.59 2.47 4.03
N LEU A 79 -9.98 1.23 3.78
CA LEU A 79 -9.07 0.11 3.61
C LEU A 79 -9.08 -0.38 2.16
N PRO A 80 -7.97 -0.83 1.61
CA PRO A 80 -6.65 -0.96 2.24
C PRO A 80 -5.93 0.39 2.44
N CYS A 81 -5.13 0.48 3.48
CA CYS A 81 -4.26 1.63 3.72
C CYS A 81 -2.85 1.16 4.07
N ILE A 82 -1.88 2.07 4.00
CA ILE A 82 -0.48 1.78 4.35
C ILE A 82 -0.23 2.33 5.75
N VAL A 83 0.41 1.53 6.61
CA VAL A 83 0.77 1.97 7.95
C VAL A 83 2.26 1.85 8.19
N HIS A 84 2.80 2.74 9.02
CA HIS A 84 4.18 2.71 9.46
C HIS A 84 4.33 1.64 10.55
N TRP A 85 5.29 0.75 10.37
CA TRP A 85 5.41 -0.48 11.14
C TRP A 85 6.78 -0.56 11.82
N ASN A 86 6.79 -0.77 13.12
CA ASN A 86 8.02 -0.84 13.90
C ASN A 86 8.99 0.33 13.63
N GLN A 87 8.46 1.52 13.32
CA GLN A 87 9.18 2.78 13.08
C GLN A 87 10.12 2.78 11.87
N GLN A 88 10.19 1.71 11.08
CA GLN A 88 11.11 1.65 9.93
C GLN A 88 10.62 0.82 8.75
N HIS A 89 9.40 0.31 8.82
CA HIS A 89 8.83 -0.55 7.78
C HIS A 89 7.44 -0.05 7.40
N PHE A 90 6.94 -0.48 6.25
CA PHE A 90 5.57 -0.19 5.81
C PHE A 90 4.85 -1.49 5.49
N VAL A 91 3.62 -1.59 5.92
CA VAL A 91 2.74 -2.73 5.65
C VAL A 91 1.36 -2.22 5.24
N VAL A 92 0.56 -3.09 4.63
CA VAL A 92 -0.81 -2.78 4.23
C VAL A 92 -1.79 -3.40 5.21
N VAL A 93 -2.71 -2.58 5.74
CA VAL A 93 -3.89 -3.06 6.47
C VAL A 93 -5.01 -3.18 5.44
N TYR A 94 -5.55 -4.38 5.27
CA TYR A 94 -6.59 -4.59 4.26
C TYR A 94 -7.94 -5.06 4.84
N ARG A 95 -7.98 -5.44 6.12
CA ARG A 95 -9.22 -5.82 6.79
C ARG A 95 -9.10 -5.64 8.30
N MET A 96 -10.16 -5.16 8.92
CA MET A 96 -10.29 -5.06 10.38
C MET A 96 -11.68 -5.53 10.77
N ALA A 97 -11.77 -6.54 11.64
CA ALA A 97 -13.04 -7.07 12.12
C ALA A 97 -12.84 -7.86 13.40
N LYS A 98 -13.81 -7.79 14.31
CA LYS A 98 -13.87 -8.64 15.51
C LYS A 98 -12.58 -8.66 16.35
N GLY A 99 -11.97 -7.49 16.54
CA GLY A 99 -10.75 -7.36 17.33
C GLY A 99 -9.49 -7.88 16.63
N GLN A 100 -9.55 -8.13 15.33
CA GLN A 100 -8.44 -8.63 14.55
C GLN A 100 -8.11 -7.71 13.37
N VAL A 101 -6.85 -7.70 12.97
CA VAL A 101 -6.33 -6.88 11.88
C VAL A 101 -5.58 -7.79 10.90
N TRP A 102 -5.98 -7.75 9.64
CA TRP A 102 -5.30 -8.47 8.56
C TRP A 102 -4.33 -7.56 7.86
N VAL A 103 -3.08 -7.97 7.84
CA VAL A 103 -1.95 -7.20 7.33
C VAL A 103 -1.28 -7.96 6.19
N ALA A 104 -1.01 -7.26 5.10
CA ALA A 104 -0.13 -7.75 4.04
C ALA A 104 1.23 -7.09 4.20
N ASP A 105 2.20 -7.85 4.63
CA ASP A 105 3.56 -7.40 4.90
C ASP A 105 4.47 -7.78 3.74
N PRO A 106 5.10 -6.81 3.07
CA PRO A 106 6.03 -7.11 1.97
C PRO A 106 7.20 -8.02 2.37
N GLY A 107 7.56 -8.01 3.66
CA GLY A 107 8.66 -8.82 4.16
C GLY A 107 8.25 -10.17 4.71
N ALA A 108 7.05 -10.28 5.27
CA ALA A 108 6.61 -11.46 6.03
C ALA A 108 5.40 -12.21 5.44
N GLY A 109 4.69 -11.61 4.50
CA GLY A 109 3.48 -12.20 3.93
C GLY A 109 2.21 -11.69 4.60
N LYS A 110 1.10 -12.37 4.37
CA LYS A 110 -0.19 -12.00 4.96
C LYS A 110 -0.29 -12.59 6.36
N VAL A 111 -0.47 -11.74 7.36
CA VAL A 111 -0.53 -12.11 8.77
C VAL A 111 -1.77 -11.49 9.41
N LYS A 112 -2.41 -12.25 10.28
CA LYS A 112 -3.54 -11.79 11.09
C LYS A 112 -3.05 -11.52 12.51
N TYR A 113 -3.28 -10.30 12.99
CA TYR A 113 -2.91 -9.86 14.33
C TYR A 113 -4.13 -9.63 15.20
N THR A 114 -3.99 -9.82 16.51
CA THR A 114 -4.95 -9.26 17.46
C THR A 114 -4.76 -7.75 17.53
N GLN A 115 -5.74 -7.04 18.06
CA GLN A 115 -5.62 -5.59 18.27
C GLN A 115 -4.35 -5.23 19.06
N GLU A 116 -4.09 -5.95 20.14
CA GLU A 116 -2.91 -5.71 21.00
C GLU A 116 -1.59 -5.90 20.23
N GLU A 117 -1.46 -7.02 19.54
CA GLU A 117 -0.28 -7.31 18.71
C GLU A 117 -0.07 -6.25 17.62
N PHE A 118 -1.14 -5.87 16.94
CA PHE A 118 -1.10 -4.83 15.91
C PHE A 118 -0.66 -3.49 16.50
N CYS A 119 -1.28 -3.08 17.59
CA CYS A 119 -0.96 -1.79 18.22
C CYS A 119 0.50 -1.74 18.72
N ASN A 120 1.04 -2.85 19.22
CA ASN A 120 2.44 -2.91 19.64
C ASN A 120 3.42 -2.63 18.50
N CYS A 121 3.08 -3.00 17.28
CA CYS A 121 3.92 -2.74 16.12
C CYS A 121 3.64 -1.39 15.45
N TRP A 122 2.40 -0.91 15.54
CA TRP A 122 1.95 0.27 14.80
C TRP A 122 2.01 1.56 15.60
N GLN A 123 1.60 1.53 16.88
CA GLN A 123 1.54 2.73 17.70
C GLN A 123 2.95 3.14 18.13
N SER A 124 3.38 4.31 17.68
CA SER A 124 4.72 4.81 17.96
C SER A 124 4.72 6.15 18.69
N ASN A 125 3.59 6.84 18.74
CA ASN A 125 3.49 8.19 19.27
C ASN A 125 2.26 8.33 20.18
N LYS A 126 2.27 9.41 20.96
CA LYS A 126 1.09 9.84 21.73
C LYS A 126 0.67 11.22 21.22
N LYS A 127 -0.61 11.40 20.99
CA LYS A 127 -1.21 12.67 20.66
C LYS A 127 -2.32 12.96 21.67
N GLU A 128 -2.21 14.10 22.36
CA GLU A 128 -3.16 14.46 23.41
C GLU A 128 -3.33 13.37 24.48
N GLY A 129 -2.23 12.68 24.84
CA GLY A 129 -2.24 11.61 25.84
C GLY A 129 -2.73 10.26 25.32
N LYS A 130 -3.17 10.16 24.08
CA LYS A 130 -3.64 8.91 23.45
C LYS A 130 -2.57 8.28 22.57
N ALA A 131 -2.46 6.97 22.61
CA ALA A 131 -1.57 6.23 21.72
C ALA A 131 -2.06 6.34 20.28
N THR A 132 -1.15 6.69 19.38
CA THR A 132 -1.44 6.88 17.95
C THR A 132 -0.40 6.20 17.08
N GLY A 133 -0.80 5.91 15.84
CA GLY A 133 0.10 5.42 14.81
C GLY A 133 -0.04 6.28 13.55
N ILE A 134 0.89 6.09 12.63
CA ILE A 134 0.93 6.83 11.38
C ILE A 134 0.41 5.94 10.26
N ALA A 135 -0.47 6.49 9.44
CA ALA A 135 -1.06 5.80 8.29
C ALA A 135 -1.11 6.72 7.07
N LEU A 136 -1.00 6.11 5.90
CA LEU A 136 -1.26 6.77 4.63
C LEU A 136 -2.56 6.19 4.08
N LEU A 137 -3.58 7.03 4.03
CA LEU A 137 -4.88 6.68 3.47
C LEU A 137 -4.85 6.93 1.97
N LEU A 138 -5.44 6.02 1.20
CA LEU A 138 -5.46 6.10 -0.25
C LEU A 138 -6.85 5.78 -0.78
N GLU A 139 -7.29 6.56 -1.76
CA GLU A 139 -8.52 6.28 -2.50
C GLU A 139 -8.26 6.46 -3.99
N PRO A 140 -8.66 5.51 -4.85
CA PRO A 140 -8.51 5.68 -6.28
C PRO A 140 -9.43 6.78 -6.79
N THR A 141 -8.91 7.62 -7.68
CA THR A 141 -9.68 8.65 -8.37
C THR A 141 -10.01 8.15 -9.79
N PRO A 142 -10.87 8.87 -10.55
CA PRO A 142 -11.06 8.55 -11.96
C PRO A 142 -9.75 8.50 -12.75
N ASP A 143 -8.77 9.31 -12.38
CA ASP A 143 -7.46 9.32 -13.04
C ASP A 143 -6.71 7.99 -12.87
N PHE A 144 -6.89 7.30 -11.75
CA PHE A 144 -6.30 5.97 -11.55
C PHE A 144 -6.71 5.00 -12.65
N TYR A 145 -7.97 5.04 -13.05
CA TYR A 145 -8.51 4.16 -14.09
C TYR A 145 -8.24 4.68 -15.51
N ALA A 146 -7.86 5.94 -15.64
CA ALA A 146 -7.58 6.59 -16.92
C ALA A 146 -6.09 6.58 -17.30
N VAL A 147 -5.18 6.26 -16.35
CA VAL A 147 -3.74 6.15 -16.60
C VAL A 147 -3.47 5.07 -17.66
N GLU A 148 -2.68 5.42 -18.68
CA GLU A 148 -2.42 4.55 -19.82
C GLU A 148 -1.68 3.26 -19.46
N GLU A 149 -1.90 2.22 -20.25
CA GLU A 149 -1.42 0.85 -20.03
C GLU A 149 0.11 0.72 -19.98
N GLU A 150 0.87 1.73 -20.37
CA GLU A 150 2.33 1.71 -20.36
C GLU A 150 2.93 1.54 -18.95
N ASP A 151 2.18 1.94 -17.93
CA ASP A 151 2.62 1.85 -16.54
C ASP A 151 2.15 0.57 -15.82
N THR A 152 1.34 -0.25 -16.49
CA THR A 152 0.78 -1.45 -15.88
C THR A 152 1.25 -2.73 -16.60
N ILE A 153 1.41 -3.80 -15.84
CA ILE A 153 1.61 -5.13 -16.40
C ILE A 153 0.25 -5.80 -16.49
N ASP A 154 -0.21 -6.05 -17.69
CA ASP A 154 -1.43 -6.80 -17.90
C ASP A 154 -1.13 -8.31 -17.87
N TYR A 155 -1.40 -8.92 -16.72
CA TYR A 155 -1.23 -10.36 -16.57
C TYR A 155 -2.22 -11.18 -17.38
N GLN A 156 -3.34 -10.57 -17.80
CA GLN A 156 -4.31 -11.25 -18.66
C GLN A 156 -3.96 -11.15 -20.13
N GLY A 157 -3.10 -10.21 -20.47
CA GLY A 157 -2.69 -9.92 -21.85
C GLY A 157 -1.34 -10.48 -22.27
N LEU A 158 -0.69 -11.31 -21.46
CA LEU A 158 0.49 -12.06 -21.88
C LEU A 158 0.15 -13.14 -22.92
N GLY A 159 -1.10 -13.24 -23.32
CA GLY A 159 -1.51 -13.98 -24.49
C GLY A 159 -1.28 -13.18 -25.77
N PHE A 160 -1.20 -13.90 -26.88
CA PHE A 160 -0.96 -13.40 -28.23
C PHE A 160 -1.80 -12.15 -28.61
N LEU A 161 -2.99 -11.99 -28.04
CA LEU A 161 -3.88 -10.86 -28.31
C LEU A 161 -3.45 -9.54 -27.66
N GLY A 162 -2.78 -9.60 -26.53
CA GLY A 162 -2.20 -8.43 -25.88
C GLY A 162 -1.09 -7.80 -26.69
N THR A 163 -0.27 -8.64 -27.34
CA THR A 163 0.85 -8.19 -28.16
C THR A 163 0.40 -7.48 -29.43
N ILE A 164 -0.76 -7.86 -30.00
CA ILE A 164 -1.30 -7.25 -31.22
C ILE A 164 -1.81 -5.82 -30.97
N LYS A 165 -2.33 -5.53 -29.78
CA LYS A 165 -2.80 -4.20 -29.41
C LYS A 165 -1.71 -3.12 -29.45
N TYR A 166 -0.47 -3.52 -29.28
CA TYR A 166 0.66 -2.58 -29.28
C TYR A 166 1.30 -2.34 -30.64
N PHE A 167 0.93 -3.11 -31.65
CA PHE A 167 1.48 -3.00 -33.00
C PHE A 167 0.48 -2.45 -34.04
N VAL A 168 -0.70 -2.11 -33.61
CA VAL A 168 -1.75 -1.47 -34.40
C VAL A 168 -2.07 -0.09 -33.84
#